data_4b6ca0f1547f7ac73e3fc24815fead56
#
_entry.id   4b6ca0f1547f7ac73e3fc24815fead56
#
_cell.length_a   1.000
_cell.length_b   1.000
_cell.length_c   1.000
_cell.angle_alpha   90.00
_cell.angle_beta   90.00
_cell.angle_gamma   90.00
#
_symmetry.space_group_name_H-M   'P 1'
#
loop_
_entity.id
_entity.type
_entity.pdbx_description
1 polymer ?
#
loop_
_entity_poly.entity_id
_entity_poly.type
_entity_poly.pdbx_seq_one_letter_code
_entity_poly.pdbx_strand_id
1 'polypeptide(L)'
;MNRSRLSLWRIAGCLTATAVFIAGCTSSTAEAPTGSSGSGSSVMASPSVADVSTSRSPSAASSVVTTPPEPATTEASASPDPAAREATDRAAIETQWVAFWDVYNGIVRTPSEQRQRALESVAVDPILSEIVDAAARFDSQGLDYYGSVVQHPYWLTPVDGQAFAVMRDCQDQSQYGSVYVATNVKRSVGVDRNSLQAGFVRGDDGVWRVQNFQHLENVPC
;
A
#
# COMPACT_ATOMS: atom_id res chain seq x y z
N MET A 1 16.70 48.00 -24.53
CA MET A 1 16.23 49.07 -23.65
C MET A 1 14.75 48.82 -23.39
N ASN A 2 14.39 48.19 -22.29
CA ASN A 2 13.08 48.41 -21.67
C ASN A 2 13.12 47.99 -20.21
N ARG A 3 12.56 48.82 -19.37
CA ARG A 3 12.87 49.00 -17.95
C ARG A 3 12.02 48.07 -17.07
N SER A 4 12.68 47.56 -16.08
CA SER A 4 12.20 47.01 -14.80
C SER A 4 10.99 47.74 -14.23
N ARG A 5 10.02 46.98 -13.70
CA ARG A 5 9.17 47.43 -12.60
C ARG A 5 9.18 46.39 -11.48
N LEU A 6 9.96 46.66 -10.48
CA LEU A 6 9.85 46.09 -9.14
C LEU A 6 8.60 46.66 -8.48
N SER A 7 7.68 45.82 -8.09
CA SER A 7 6.61 46.15 -7.16
C SER A 7 6.91 45.50 -5.80
N LEU A 8 7.45 46.34 -4.92
CA LEU A 8 7.51 46.07 -3.49
C LEU A 8 6.08 46.13 -2.91
N TRP A 9 5.57 45.02 -2.44
CA TRP A 9 4.46 45.04 -1.51
C TRP A 9 4.97 44.80 -0.10
N ARG A 10 4.98 45.89 0.67
CA ARG A 10 5.09 45.88 2.11
C ARG A 10 3.73 45.51 2.68
N ILE A 11 3.65 44.46 3.42
CA ILE A 11 2.53 44.22 4.34
C ILE A 11 3.05 44.41 5.75
N ALA A 12 2.59 45.50 6.31
CA ALA A 12 2.80 45.88 7.72
C ALA A 12 2.00 44.96 8.64
N GLY A 13 2.59 44.68 9.77
CA GLY A 13 2.07 43.78 10.78
C GLY A 13 0.81 44.24 11.49
N CYS A 14 0.17 43.29 12.14
CA CYS A 14 -0.62 43.53 13.33
C CYS A 14 -0.47 42.33 14.25
N LEU A 15 0.39 42.53 15.25
CA LEU A 15 0.44 41.71 16.46
C LEU A 15 -0.73 42.10 17.35
N THR A 16 -1.63 41.18 17.61
CA THR A 16 -2.50 41.26 18.79
C THR A 16 -2.33 39.98 19.59
N ALA A 17 -1.57 40.13 20.66
CA ALA A 17 -1.50 39.16 21.74
C ALA A 17 -2.77 39.28 22.58
N THR A 18 -3.52 38.18 22.71
CA THR A 18 -4.54 38.06 23.72
C THR A 18 -4.22 36.81 24.56
N ALA A 19 -3.65 37.08 25.73
CA ALA A 19 -3.48 36.09 26.79
C ALA A 19 -4.82 35.94 27.51
N VAL A 20 -5.36 34.74 27.56
CA VAL A 20 -6.41 34.37 28.52
C VAL A 20 -5.87 33.23 29.38
N PHE A 21 -5.56 33.60 30.62
CA PHE A 21 -5.33 32.66 31.72
C PHE A 21 -6.70 32.21 32.23
N ILE A 22 -6.91 30.89 32.24
CA ILE A 22 -7.91 30.29 33.11
C ILE A 22 -7.22 29.13 33.85
N ALA A 23 -6.91 29.38 35.12
CA ALA A 23 -6.57 28.39 36.10
C ALA A 23 -7.85 27.67 36.54
N GLY A 24 -7.83 26.36 36.49
CA GLY A 24 -8.90 25.51 37.04
C GLY A 24 -8.32 24.19 37.48
N CYS A 25 -7.81 24.16 38.72
CA CYS A 25 -7.53 22.92 39.46
C CYS A 25 -8.85 22.29 39.88
N THR A 26 -9.13 21.06 39.49
CA THR A 26 -9.96 20.16 40.30
C THR A 26 -9.32 18.78 40.29
N SER A 27 -8.74 18.46 41.42
CA SER A 27 -8.34 17.11 41.81
C SER A 27 -9.61 16.27 41.99
N SER A 28 -9.69 15.13 41.35
CA SER A 28 -10.62 14.06 41.69
C SER A 28 -9.85 12.76 41.79
N THR A 29 -9.63 12.41 43.06
CA THR A 29 -9.24 11.08 43.53
C THR A 29 -10.47 10.18 43.50
N ALA A 30 -10.40 9.02 42.88
CA ALA A 30 -11.23 7.83 43.15
C ALA A 30 -10.65 6.66 42.36
N GLU A 31 -10.14 5.76 43.13
CA GLU A 31 -10.57 4.40 43.42
C GLU A 31 -10.29 3.35 42.36
N ALA A 32 -9.32 2.51 42.70
CA ALA A 32 -9.08 1.21 42.08
C ALA A 32 -10.13 0.18 42.53
N PRO A 33 -10.63 -0.69 41.70
CA PRO A 33 -11.12 -1.99 42.10
C PRO A 33 -10.04 -3.06 41.85
N THR A 34 -9.59 -3.61 42.93
CA THR A 34 -8.97 -4.91 43.09
C THR A 34 -9.95 -6.04 42.77
N GLY A 35 -9.45 -7.09 42.14
CA GLY A 35 -10.07 -8.39 42.06
C GLY A 35 -10.21 -8.83 40.58
N SER A 36 -9.79 -9.97 40.15
CA SER A 36 -9.70 -11.28 40.77
C SER A 36 -8.89 -12.17 39.84
N SER A 37 -8.00 -12.93 40.40
CA SER A 37 -7.32 -14.08 39.83
C SER A 37 -8.32 -15.10 39.26
N GLY A 38 -8.10 -15.55 38.03
CA GLY A 38 -8.73 -16.69 37.44
C GLY A 38 -7.69 -17.53 36.72
N SER A 39 -6.99 -18.39 37.46
CA SER A 39 -6.23 -19.51 36.92
C SER A 39 -7.20 -20.52 36.34
N GLY A 40 -7.06 -20.79 35.04
CA GLY A 40 -7.71 -21.86 34.32
C GLY A 40 -6.69 -22.66 33.53
N SER A 41 -6.00 -23.59 34.21
CA SER A 41 -5.29 -24.69 33.57
C SER A 41 -6.32 -25.69 32.97
N SER A 42 -6.17 -26.04 31.73
CA SER A 42 -6.71 -27.26 31.12
C SER A 42 -5.74 -27.70 30.02
N VAL A 43 -4.86 -28.55 30.37
CA VAL A 43 -4.65 -29.98 30.15
C VAL A 43 -4.98 -30.47 28.73
N MET A 44 -3.90 -30.87 28.09
CA MET A 44 -3.64 -31.94 27.13
C MET A 44 -4.83 -32.80 26.63
N ALA A 45 -4.87 -32.96 25.31
CA ALA A 45 -5.21 -34.23 24.69
C ALA A 45 -4.54 -34.35 23.31
N SER A 46 -3.53 -35.19 23.21
CA SER A 46 -3.13 -35.87 21.96
C SER A 46 -4.06 -37.07 21.72
N PRO A 47 -4.32 -37.41 20.47
CA PRO A 47 -4.29 -38.82 20.06
C PRO A 47 -3.33 -38.99 18.86
N SER A 48 -2.32 -39.79 18.98
CA SER A 48 -2.21 -41.24 18.78
C SER A 48 -2.47 -41.70 17.34
N VAL A 49 -1.34 -42.13 16.78
CA VAL A 49 -1.07 -42.95 15.59
C VAL A 49 -2.18 -43.94 15.19
N ALA A 50 -2.39 -44.03 13.88
CA ALA A 50 -2.90 -45.26 13.26
C ALA A 50 -2.04 -45.58 12.03
N ASP A 51 -1.25 -46.62 12.21
CA ASP A 51 -0.59 -47.44 11.25
C ASP A 51 -1.64 -48.25 10.45
N VAL A 52 -1.61 -48.26 9.15
CA VAL A 52 -2.16 -49.35 8.32
C VAL A 52 -1.41 -49.45 7.00
N SER A 53 -0.51 -50.40 6.95
CA SER A 53 -0.52 -51.57 6.07
C SER A 53 -0.36 -51.42 4.58
N THR A 54 0.79 -51.72 4.17
CA THR A 54 1.27 -52.56 3.04
C THR A 54 0.17 -53.25 2.21
N SER A 55 0.13 -52.97 0.92
CA SER A 55 -0.32 -53.96 -0.07
C SER A 55 0.65 -53.97 -1.24
N ARG A 56 1.47 -55.04 -1.28
CA ARG A 56 2.23 -55.45 -2.45
C ARG A 56 1.28 -56.16 -3.40
N SER A 57 1.32 -55.83 -4.68
CA SER A 57 0.88 -56.72 -5.73
C SER A 57 1.94 -56.80 -6.83
N PRO A 58 2.23 -57.99 -7.35
CA PRO A 58 3.39 -58.18 -8.19
C PRO A 58 3.07 -58.10 -9.70
N SER A 59 4.07 -57.61 -10.42
CA SER A 59 4.59 -58.16 -11.68
C SER A 59 3.59 -58.38 -12.86
N ALA A 60 3.83 -57.57 -13.89
CA ALA A 60 3.77 -58.05 -15.27
C ALA A 60 4.95 -57.44 -16.04
N ALA A 61 5.88 -58.30 -16.41
CA ALA A 61 6.97 -57.99 -17.31
C ALA A 61 6.43 -57.80 -18.72
N SER A 62 6.41 -56.57 -19.22
CA SER A 62 6.25 -56.27 -20.64
C SER A 62 7.59 -55.84 -21.19
N SER A 63 8.14 -56.67 -22.09
CA SER A 63 9.32 -56.38 -22.86
C SER A 63 9.05 -55.20 -23.78
N VAL A 64 9.64 -54.04 -23.42
CA VAL A 64 9.61 -52.83 -24.27
C VAL A 64 10.82 -52.85 -25.17
N VAL A 65 10.55 -52.94 -26.47
CA VAL A 65 11.48 -52.71 -27.56
C VAL A 65 12.11 -51.32 -27.34
N THR A 66 13.41 -51.30 -27.11
CA THR A 66 14.18 -50.06 -26.97
C THR A 66 14.41 -49.48 -28.35
N THR A 67 13.63 -48.52 -28.74
CA THR A 67 13.95 -47.58 -29.85
C THR A 67 15.02 -46.62 -29.29
N PRO A 68 16.13 -46.38 -30.00
CA PRO A 68 17.13 -45.39 -29.55
C PRO A 68 16.47 -44.03 -29.41
N PRO A 69 16.75 -43.31 -28.33
CA PRO A 69 16.21 -41.95 -28.18
C PRO A 69 16.88 -41.07 -29.21
N GLU A 70 16.03 -40.47 -30.04
CA GLU A 70 16.36 -39.32 -30.87
C GLU A 70 16.94 -38.23 -29.98
N PRO A 71 18.06 -37.58 -30.35
CA PRO A 71 18.66 -36.55 -29.51
C PRO A 71 17.65 -35.42 -29.40
N ALA A 72 17.03 -35.30 -28.20
CA ALA A 72 16.21 -34.15 -27.87
C ALA A 72 17.10 -32.91 -27.98
N THR A 73 16.87 -32.13 -29.01
CA THR A 73 17.43 -30.78 -29.16
C THR A 73 16.89 -30.00 -27.97
N THR A 74 17.68 -29.87 -26.91
CA THR A 74 17.38 -28.98 -25.81
C THR A 74 17.45 -27.58 -26.39
N GLU A 75 16.30 -27.04 -26.77
CA GLU A 75 16.20 -25.60 -27.04
C GLU A 75 16.65 -24.90 -25.75
N ALA A 76 17.85 -24.35 -25.80
CA ALA A 76 18.34 -23.49 -24.74
C ALA A 76 17.35 -22.34 -24.65
N SER A 77 16.53 -22.34 -23.58
CA SER A 77 15.60 -21.28 -23.29
C SER A 77 16.42 -20.00 -23.16
N ALA A 78 16.42 -19.19 -24.21
CA ALA A 78 17.14 -17.93 -24.24
C ALA A 78 16.61 -17.07 -23.07
N SER A 79 17.50 -16.64 -22.19
CA SER A 79 17.13 -15.67 -21.16
C SER A 79 16.47 -14.46 -21.83
N PRO A 80 15.31 -14.02 -21.35
CA PRO A 80 14.62 -12.90 -21.95
C PRO A 80 15.53 -11.66 -22.00
N ASP A 81 15.43 -10.92 -23.08
CA ASP A 81 16.16 -9.67 -23.28
C ASP A 81 15.97 -8.73 -22.08
N PRO A 82 17.05 -8.15 -21.51
CA PRO A 82 16.96 -7.21 -20.39
C PRO A 82 15.97 -6.07 -20.64
N ALA A 83 15.93 -5.51 -21.83
CA ALA A 83 14.99 -4.44 -22.19
C ALA A 83 13.53 -4.92 -22.18
N ALA A 84 13.26 -6.15 -22.60
CA ALA A 84 11.93 -6.73 -22.56
C ALA A 84 11.48 -7.03 -21.13
N ARG A 85 12.41 -7.45 -20.26
CA ARG A 85 12.13 -7.64 -18.83
C ARG A 85 11.81 -6.32 -18.15
N GLU A 86 12.61 -5.30 -18.39
CA GLU A 86 12.38 -3.96 -17.85
C GLU A 86 11.01 -3.41 -18.27
N ALA A 87 10.64 -3.52 -19.54
CA ALA A 87 9.34 -3.09 -20.03
C ALA A 87 8.18 -3.84 -19.34
N THR A 88 8.36 -5.14 -19.10
CA THR A 88 7.37 -5.97 -18.39
C THR A 88 7.24 -5.54 -16.92
N ASP A 89 8.35 -5.32 -16.24
CA ASP A 89 8.34 -4.90 -14.83
C ASP A 89 7.71 -3.51 -14.67
N ARG A 90 8.03 -2.55 -15.55
CA ARG A 90 7.40 -1.23 -15.56
C ARG A 90 5.89 -1.30 -15.73
N ALA A 91 5.42 -2.06 -16.71
CA ALA A 91 3.99 -2.23 -16.94
C ALA A 91 3.28 -2.89 -15.76
N ALA A 92 3.93 -3.87 -15.10
CA ALA A 92 3.40 -4.51 -13.90
C ALA A 92 3.30 -3.53 -12.73
N ILE A 93 4.32 -2.69 -12.51
CA ILE A 93 4.33 -1.67 -11.45
C ILE A 93 3.26 -0.60 -11.70
N GLU A 94 3.13 -0.10 -12.92
CA GLU A 94 2.11 0.88 -13.29
C GLU A 94 0.69 0.32 -13.08
N THR A 95 0.47 -0.93 -13.46
CA THR A 95 -0.81 -1.64 -13.20
C THR A 95 -1.07 -1.74 -11.70
N GLN A 96 -0.06 -2.08 -10.91
CA GLN A 96 -0.17 -2.21 -9.47
C GLN A 96 -0.41 -0.86 -8.78
N TRP A 97 0.15 0.23 -9.32
CA TRP A 97 -0.10 1.58 -8.84
C TRP A 97 -1.55 2.02 -9.04
N VAL A 98 -2.14 1.71 -10.18
CA VAL A 98 -3.58 1.93 -10.40
C VAL A 98 -4.42 1.14 -9.42
N ALA A 99 -4.14 -0.16 -9.27
CA ALA A 99 -4.85 -1.03 -8.32
C ALA A 99 -4.71 -0.55 -6.87
N PHE A 100 -3.54 -0.04 -6.48
CA PHE A 100 -3.31 0.54 -5.16
C PHE A 100 -4.25 1.74 -4.91
N TRP A 101 -4.36 2.67 -5.86
CA TRP A 101 -5.24 3.83 -5.73
C TRP A 101 -6.72 3.45 -5.71
N ASP A 102 -7.13 2.42 -6.44
CA ASP A 102 -8.50 1.91 -6.40
C ASP A 102 -8.85 1.37 -5.00
N VAL A 103 -7.94 0.58 -4.39
CA VAL A 103 -8.11 0.08 -3.01
C VAL A 103 -8.07 1.23 -2.01
N TYR A 104 -7.08 2.13 -2.12
CA TYR A 104 -6.91 3.28 -1.23
C TYR A 104 -8.16 4.17 -1.20
N ASN A 105 -8.72 4.49 -2.35
CA ASN A 105 -9.93 5.32 -2.47
C ASN A 105 -11.18 4.66 -1.85
N GLY A 106 -11.21 3.32 -1.80
CA GLY A 106 -12.29 2.54 -1.19
C GLY A 106 -12.10 2.19 0.27
N ILE A 107 -10.92 2.42 0.83
CA ILE A 107 -10.52 1.82 2.10
C ILE A 107 -11.36 2.25 3.31
N VAL A 108 -11.82 3.50 3.33
CA VAL A 108 -12.68 4.00 4.43
C VAL A 108 -14.03 3.28 4.43
N ARG A 109 -14.58 3.00 3.25
CA ARG A 109 -15.85 2.25 3.07
C ARG A 109 -15.71 0.74 3.31
N THR A 110 -14.48 0.24 3.31
CA THR A 110 -14.20 -1.17 3.62
C THR A 110 -14.36 -1.40 5.12
N PRO A 111 -15.09 -2.46 5.56
CA PRO A 111 -15.19 -2.82 6.98
C PRO A 111 -13.81 -2.90 7.64
N SER A 112 -13.69 -2.37 8.86
CA SER A 112 -12.40 -2.21 9.55
C SER A 112 -11.58 -3.50 9.64
N GLU A 113 -12.26 -4.63 9.87
CA GLU A 113 -11.65 -5.96 9.95
C GLU A 113 -11.16 -6.53 8.62
N GLN A 114 -11.53 -5.90 7.51
CA GLN A 114 -11.16 -6.34 6.15
C GLN A 114 -10.10 -5.42 5.51
N ARG A 115 -9.83 -4.25 6.08
CA ARG A 115 -8.94 -3.22 5.49
C ARG A 115 -7.53 -3.74 5.25
N GLN A 116 -6.96 -4.40 6.24
CA GLN A 116 -5.63 -4.98 6.11
C GLN A 116 -5.58 -5.96 4.94
N ARG A 117 -6.50 -6.92 4.89
CA ARG A 117 -6.57 -7.91 3.80
C ARG A 117 -6.77 -7.27 2.43
N ALA A 118 -7.58 -6.22 2.34
CA ALA A 118 -7.79 -5.51 1.07
C ALA A 118 -6.49 -4.87 0.56
N LEU A 119 -5.66 -4.34 1.46
CA LEU A 119 -4.39 -3.70 1.13
C LEU A 119 -3.26 -4.68 0.83
N GLU A 120 -3.25 -5.89 1.41
CA GLU A 120 -2.17 -6.89 1.25
C GLU A 120 -1.90 -7.27 -0.22
N SER A 121 -2.88 -7.13 -1.09
CA SER A 121 -2.71 -7.39 -2.52
C SER A 121 -1.94 -6.29 -3.26
N VAL A 122 -1.92 -5.07 -2.72
CA VAL A 122 -1.38 -3.87 -3.41
C VAL A 122 -0.29 -3.14 -2.62
N ALA A 123 -0.18 -3.40 -1.32
CA ALA A 123 0.75 -2.72 -0.43
C ALA A 123 1.41 -3.68 0.56
N VAL A 124 2.56 -3.25 1.09
CA VAL A 124 3.27 -3.89 2.22
C VAL A 124 3.64 -2.84 3.24
N ASP A 125 4.07 -3.27 4.43
CA ASP A 125 4.53 -2.33 5.45
C ASP A 125 5.78 -1.53 5.00
N PRO A 126 5.90 -0.28 5.46
CA PRO A 126 5.06 0.40 6.48
C PRO A 126 3.76 1.00 5.95
N ILE A 127 3.62 1.25 4.63
CA ILE A 127 2.48 1.99 4.09
C ILE A 127 1.14 1.28 4.33
N LEU A 128 1.12 -0.04 4.35
CA LEU A 128 -0.10 -0.81 4.63
C LEU A 128 -0.68 -0.43 5.99
N SER A 129 0.11 -0.52 7.05
CA SER A 129 -0.31 -0.17 8.41
C SER A 129 -0.69 1.31 8.54
N GLU A 130 0.06 2.21 7.91
CA GLU A 130 -0.23 3.65 7.90
C GLU A 130 -1.59 3.96 7.28
N ILE A 131 -1.98 3.26 6.20
CA ILE A 131 -3.29 3.45 5.55
C ILE A 131 -4.41 2.90 6.42
N VAL A 132 -4.24 1.74 7.05
CA VAL A 132 -5.24 1.18 7.99
C VAL A 132 -5.52 2.16 9.11
N ASP A 133 -4.47 2.72 9.72
CA ASP A 133 -4.58 3.72 10.78
C ASP A 133 -5.20 5.04 10.28
N ALA A 134 -4.86 5.47 9.08
CA ALA A 134 -5.47 6.64 8.46
C ALA A 134 -6.97 6.45 8.21
N ALA A 135 -7.37 5.29 7.72
CA ALA A 135 -8.78 4.94 7.51
C ALA A 135 -9.57 4.92 8.82
N ALA A 136 -8.99 4.40 9.91
CA ALA A 136 -9.62 4.45 11.24
C ALA A 136 -9.81 5.90 11.74
N ARG A 137 -8.82 6.78 11.49
CA ARG A 137 -8.96 8.21 11.81
C ARG A 137 -10.04 8.89 10.97
N PHE A 138 -10.17 8.55 9.69
CA PHE A 138 -11.24 9.07 8.82
C PHE A 138 -12.62 8.65 9.34
N ASP A 139 -12.81 7.37 9.69
CA ASP A 139 -14.06 6.88 10.30
C ASP A 139 -14.43 7.68 11.55
N SER A 140 -13.47 7.86 12.48
CA SER A 140 -13.72 8.57 13.73
C SER A 140 -14.14 10.03 13.52
N GLN A 141 -13.79 10.61 12.35
CA GLN A 141 -14.14 11.97 11.96
C GLN A 141 -15.38 12.04 11.05
N GLY A 142 -15.98 10.91 10.68
CA GLY A 142 -17.08 10.83 9.74
C GLY A 142 -16.70 11.29 8.33
N LEU A 143 -15.48 11.01 7.91
CA LEU A 143 -14.92 11.40 6.62
C LEU A 143 -14.87 10.21 5.66
N ASP A 144 -14.98 10.51 4.36
CA ASP A 144 -14.72 9.58 3.27
C ASP A 144 -13.96 10.30 2.15
N TYR A 145 -13.39 9.53 1.22
CA TYR A 145 -12.85 10.06 -0.01
C TYR A 145 -13.95 10.20 -1.08
N TYR A 146 -13.80 11.19 -1.94
CA TYR A 146 -14.64 11.38 -3.13
C TYR A 146 -13.79 11.61 -4.37
N GLY A 147 -14.38 11.33 -5.54
CA GLY A 147 -13.76 11.55 -6.82
C GLY A 147 -12.71 10.49 -7.19
N SER A 148 -11.87 10.83 -8.13
CA SER A 148 -10.82 9.96 -8.65
C SER A 148 -9.53 10.73 -8.89
N VAL A 149 -8.42 10.01 -8.86
CA VAL A 149 -7.09 10.50 -9.19
C VAL A 149 -6.77 10.07 -10.63
N VAL A 150 -6.25 10.99 -11.44
CA VAL A 150 -5.68 10.66 -12.74
C VAL A 150 -4.17 10.57 -12.62
N GLN A 151 -3.62 9.41 -12.93
CA GLN A 151 -2.20 9.11 -12.79
C GLN A 151 -1.45 9.36 -14.09
N HIS A 152 -0.23 9.93 -13.96
CA HIS A 152 0.71 10.13 -15.07
C HIS A 152 2.10 9.65 -14.64
N PRO A 153 2.28 8.31 -14.51
CA PRO A 153 3.54 7.74 -14.04
C PRO A 153 4.67 7.98 -15.03
N TYR A 154 5.87 8.17 -14.51
CA TYR A 154 7.09 8.29 -15.30
C TYR A 154 8.30 7.77 -14.53
N TRP A 155 9.36 7.43 -15.26
CA TRP A 155 10.53 6.77 -14.72
C TRP A 155 11.77 7.65 -14.87
N LEU A 156 12.53 7.80 -13.78
CA LEU A 156 13.81 8.50 -13.76
C LEU A 156 14.99 7.54 -13.85
N THR A 157 14.79 6.28 -13.42
CA THR A 157 15.82 5.24 -13.39
C THR A 157 15.25 3.94 -13.99
N PRO A 158 16.09 3.09 -14.58
CA PRO A 158 15.67 1.77 -15.03
C PRO A 158 15.15 0.90 -13.89
N VAL A 159 14.22 0.00 -14.20
CA VAL A 159 13.82 -1.11 -13.34
C VAL A 159 14.68 -2.30 -13.74
N ASP A 160 15.85 -2.43 -13.13
CA ASP A 160 16.92 -3.33 -13.59
C ASP A 160 16.79 -4.75 -13.00
N GLY A 161 15.60 -5.35 -13.08
CA GLY A 161 15.36 -6.71 -12.57
C GLY A 161 15.56 -6.86 -11.06
N GLN A 162 15.66 -5.75 -10.33
CA GLN A 162 15.81 -5.70 -8.89
C GLN A 162 14.49 -6.03 -8.19
N ALA A 163 14.56 -6.38 -6.91
CA ALA A 163 13.38 -6.57 -6.08
C ALA A 163 12.78 -5.23 -5.58
N PHE A 164 13.35 -4.10 -5.98
CA PHE A 164 12.92 -2.76 -5.58
C PHE A 164 12.91 -1.81 -6.78
N ALA A 165 11.89 -0.95 -6.86
CA ALA A 165 11.76 0.06 -7.91
C ALA A 165 11.24 1.38 -7.34
N VAL A 166 11.62 2.49 -7.97
CA VAL A 166 11.11 3.82 -7.66
C VAL A 166 10.48 4.44 -8.90
N MET A 167 9.24 4.86 -8.76
CA MET A 167 8.47 5.53 -9.80
C MET A 167 8.08 6.94 -9.36
N ARG A 168 7.99 7.85 -10.29
CA ARG A 168 7.38 9.17 -10.11
C ARG A 168 6.00 9.19 -10.75
N ASP A 169 5.13 10.01 -10.18
CA ASP A 169 3.79 10.22 -10.72
C ASP A 169 3.40 11.70 -10.60
N CYS A 170 2.89 12.25 -11.67
CA CYS A 170 2.32 13.59 -11.70
C CYS A 170 0.79 13.48 -11.72
N GLN A 171 0.17 13.44 -10.56
CA GLN A 171 -1.25 13.18 -10.45
C GLN A 171 -2.09 14.42 -10.63
N ASP A 172 -3.17 14.31 -11.40
CA ASP A 172 -4.28 15.24 -11.30
C ASP A 172 -5.27 14.77 -10.23
N GLN A 173 -5.33 15.53 -9.15
CA GLN A 173 -6.22 15.32 -8.02
C GLN A 173 -7.30 16.42 -7.92
N SER A 174 -7.48 17.25 -8.94
CA SER A 174 -8.43 18.37 -8.92
C SER A 174 -9.89 17.94 -8.65
N GLN A 175 -10.22 16.70 -8.99
CA GLN A 175 -11.53 16.09 -8.75
C GLN A 175 -11.56 15.13 -7.55
N TYR A 176 -10.48 15.09 -6.76
CA TYR A 176 -10.31 14.18 -5.63
C TYR A 176 -10.21 14.96 -4.32
N GLY A 177 -10.63 14.34 -3.22
CA GLY A 177 -10.50 14.93 -1.89
C GLY A 177 -11.25 14.17 -0.82
N SER A 178 -11.51 14.83 0.29
CA SER A 178 -12.27 14.27 1.41
C SER A 178 -13.58 15.03 1.65
N VAL A 179 -14.59 14.32 2.14
CA VAL A 179 -15.95 14.81 2.36
C VAL A 179 -16.47 14.34 3.71
N TYR A 180 -17.26 15.16 4.39
CA TYR A 180 -18.02 14.73 5.56
C TYR A 180 -19.24 13.91 5.10
N VAL A 181 -19.30 12.65 5.50
CA VAL A 181 -20.35 11.70 5.05
C VAL A 181 -21.74 12.19 5.42
N ALA A 182 -21.92 12.71 6.65
CA ALA A 182 -23.23 13.16 7.16
C ALA A 182 -23.82 14.36 6.40
N THR A 183 -22.99 15.25 5.87
CA THR A 183 -23.43 16.51 5.28
C THR A 183 -23.11 16.64 3.80
N ASN A 184 -22.31 15.75 3.25
CA ASN A 184 -21.75 15.79 1.90
C ASN A 184 -20.96 17.09 1.61
N VAL A 185 -20.46 17.75 2.66
CA VAL A 185 -19.63 18.95 2.53
C VAL A 185 -18.19 18.54 2.31
N LYS A 186 -17.59 19.07 1.26
CA LYS A 186 -16.17 18.81 0.95
C LYS A 186 -15.28 19.42 2.05
N ARG A 187 -14.43 18.61 2.67
CA ARG A 187 -13.41 19.04 3.63
C ARG A 187 -12.14 19.49 2.92
N SER A 188 -11.77 18.77 1.87
CA SER A 188 -10.60 19.12 1.05
C SER A 188 -10.88 18.89 -0.43
N VAL A 189 -10.15 19.63 -1.25
CA VAL A 189 -10.06 19.43 -2.70
C VAL A 189 -8.59 19.32 -3.04
N GLY A 190 -8.24 18.35 -3.87
CA GLY A 190 -6.87 18.17 -4.34
C GLY A 190 -6.45 19.21 -5.37
N VAL A 191 -5.24 19.08 -5.88
CA VAL A 191 -4.62 19.97 -6.86
C VAL A 191 -4.53 19.29 -8.22
N ASP A 192 -4.46 20.09 -9.29
CA ASP A 192 -4.35 19.60 -10.66
C ASP A 192 -2.97 18.98 -10.99
N ARG A 193 -1.95 19.29 -10.20
CA ARG A 193 -0.58 18.79 -10.38
C ARG A 193 0.05 18.49 -9.04
N ASN A 194 0.03 17.22 -8.68
CA ASN A 194 0.59 16.71 -7.44
C ASN A 194 1.74 15.76 -7.74
N SER A 195 2.95 16.19 -7.45
CA SER A 195 4.14 15.39 -7.70
C SER A 195 4.34 14.36 -6.59
N LEU A 196 4.40 13.09 -6.95
CA LEU A 196 4.59 11.96 -6.05
C LEU A 196 5.83 11.15 -6.42
N GLN A 197 6.41 10.53 -5.41
CA GLN A 197 7.36 9.42 -5.58
C GLN A 197 6.83 8.20 -4.83
N ALA A 198 6.80 7.05 -5.50
CA ALA A 198 6.41 5.78 -4.91
C ALA A 198 7.55 4.77 -4.99
N GLY A 199 7.76 4.03 -3.91
CA GLY A 199 8.67 2.91 -3.81
C GLY A 199 7.89 1.60 -3.83
N PHE A 200 8.36 0.65 -4.63
CA PHE A 200 7.76 -0.66 -4.81
C PHE A 200 8.74 -1.75 -4.45
N VAL A 201 8.22 -2.83 -3.88
CA VAL A 201 8.98 -4.06 -3.66
C VAL A 201 8.30 -5.22 -4.37
N ARG A 202 9.13 -6.15 -4.85
CA ARG A 202 8.65 -7.38 -5.47
C ARG A 202 8.66 -8.49 -4.43
N GLY A 203 7.49 -9.07 -4.16
CA GLY A 203 7.36 -10.19 -3.25
C GLY A 203 7.93 -11.50 -3.84
N ASP A 204 8.05 -12.52 -3.00
CA ASP A 204 8.47 -13.86 -3.42
C ASP A 204 7.50 -14.51 -4.42
N ASP A 205 6.25 -14.04 -4.43
CA ASP A 205 5.21 -14.39 -5.41
C ASP A 205 5.39 -13.68 -6.76
N GLY A 206 6.42 -12.86 -6.91
CA GLY A 206 6.71 -12.07 -8.11
C GLY A 206 5.83 -10.83 -8.29
N VAL A 207 4.92 -10.54 -7.36
CA VAL A 207 4.01 -9.39 -7.45
C VAL A 207 4.65 -8.15 -6.86
N TRP A 208 4.58 -7.04 -7.59
CA TRP A 208 5.00 -5.73 -7.10
C TRP A 208 3.95 -5.15 -6.16
N ARG A 209 4.39 -4.53 -5.05
CA ARG A 209 3.52 -3.87 -4.08
C ARG A 209 4.12 -2.55 -3.64
N VAL A 210 3.27 -1.58 -3.35
CA VAL A 210 3.68 -0.28 -2.81
C VAL A 210 4.20 -0.49 -1.38
N GLN A 211 5.42 -0.01 -1.11
CA GLN A 211 6.00 0.00 0.23
C GLN A 211 5.94 1.37 0.88
N ASN A 212 6.06 2.41 0.06
CA ASN A 212 5.97 3.80 0.51
C ASN A 212 5.57 4.70 -0.65
N PHE A 213 5.02 5.86 -0.33
CA PHE A 213 4.93 6.98 -1.25
C PHE A 213 5.01 8.30 -0.48
N GLN A 214 5.44 9.35 -1.17
CA GLN A 214 5.56 10.68 -0.59
C GLN A 214 5.20 11.75 -1.61
N HIS A 215 4.61 12.82 -1.11
CA HIS A 215 4.44 14.05 -1.88
C HIS A 215 5.78 14.77 -1.97
N LEU A 216 6.05 15.34 -3.13
CA LEU A 216 7.29 16.05 -3.38
C LEU A 216 7.01 17.54 -3.45
N GLU A 217 7.37 18.22 -2.39
CA GLU A 217 7.26 19.67 -2.35
C GLU A 217 8.26 20.32 -3.31
N ASN A 218 7.82 21.33 -4.04
CA ASN A 218 8.67 22.12 -4.96
C ASN A 218 9.30 21.32 -6.12
N VAL A 219 8.79 20.13 -6.41
CA VAL A 219 9.14 19.38 -7.61
C VAL A 219 8.03 19.57 -8.65
N PRO A 220 8.31 20.28 -9.75
CA PRO A 220 7.28 20.47 -10.77
C PRO A 220 6.92 19.13 -11.44
N CYS A 221 5.69 19.02 -11.78
CA CYS A 221 5.17 17.98 -12.65
C CYS A 221 5.29 18.37 -14.12
#